data_7b00908855fa8f9a755ae8c96afcc320
#
_entry.id   7b00908855fa8f9a755ae8c96afcc320
#
_cell.length_a   1.000
_cell.length_b   1.000
_cell.length_c   1.000
_cell.angle_alpha   90.00
_cell.angle_beta   90.00
_cell.angle_gamma   90.00
#
_symmetry.space_group_name_H-M   'P 1'
#
loop_
_entity.id
_entity.type
_entity.pdbx_description
1 polymer ?
#
loop_
_entity_poly.entity_id
_entity_poly.type
_entity_poly.pdbx_seq_one_letter_code
_entity_poly.pdbx_strand_id
1 'polypeptide(L)'
;FVLSGCGGSEDDGKNVSSVTGKEKFVVGMECNYAPFNWQSNEQTDTSVAIGGAGYCDGYDVHVARYVAEQLDREIEVKKVSWEGLQPALNSGEIDAVIAGMTADDKRRAGMDFTTPYYESEMVMIVRKSDKKVAKYNDIQQFKGKTVIGQKSTNYDTVIDQIKGVKHATPKATYPEMIVALQKKEVDGITAELPVAEGAVAANKDLTIVHFKKGKGFDIDTSVSIAMKKGTSDSQLFKDVQKAVDNLSKKTRDEWMKEARKAQPKAE
;
A
#
# COMPACT_ATOMS: atom_id res chain seq x y z
N PHE A 1 -2.15 -59.20 -57.67
CA PHE A 1 -1.56 -59.58 -56.39
C PHE A 1 -1.75 -58.38 -55.41
N VAL A 2 -2.54 -58.66 -54.41
CA VAL A 2 -2.96 -57.74 -53.36
C VAL A 2 -1.91 -57.73 -52.27
N LEU A 3 -1.52 -56.57 -51.78
CA LEU A 3 -0.86 -56.41 -50.48
C LEU A 3 -1.50 -55.25 -49.76
N SER A 4 -2.27 -55.64 -48.77
CA SER A 4 -2.87 -54.81 -47.74
C SER A 4 -1.76 -54.36 -46.81
N GLY A 5 -1.67 -53.04 -46.56
CA GLY A 5 -0.84 -52.44 -45.54
C GLY A 5 -1.73 -51.73 -44.52
N CYS A 6 -1.91 -52.34 -43.36
CA CYS A 6 -2.46 -51.70 -42.21
C CYS A 6 -1.51 -50.61 -41.70
N GLY A 7 -1.90 -49.35 -41.83
CA GLY A 7 -1.30 -48.23 -41.11
C GLY A 7 -2.04 -47.99 -39.81
N GLY A 8 -1.39 -48.26 -38.69
CA GLY A 8 -1.88 -47.89 -37.38
C GLY A 8 -1.94 -46.38 -37.23
N SER A 9 -3.07 -45.87 -36.87
CA SER A 9 -3.27 -44.49 -36.43
C SER A 9 -2.67 -44.38 -35.06
N GLU A 10 -1.52 -43.77 -34.91
CA GLU A 10 -1.08 -43.25 -33.63
C GLU A 10 -1.92 -42.01 -33.34
N ASP A 11 -2.78 -42.16 -32.39
CA ASP A 11 -3.55 -41.09 -31.78
C ASP A 11 -2.60 -40.24 -30.97
N ASP A 12 -1.98 -39.25 -31.61
CA ASP A 12 -1.27 -38.16 -30.95
C ASP A 12 -2.31 -37.35 -30.18
N GLY A 13 -2.59 -37.81 -28.97
CA GLY A 13 -3.29 -37.08 -27.92
C GLY A 13 -2.58 -35.77 -27.66
N LYS A 14 -2.76 -34.81 -28.54
CA LYS A 14 -2.46 -33.41 -28.23
C LYS A 14 -3.33 -33.03 -27.06
N ASN A 15 -2.73 -33.15 -25.89
CA ASN A 15 -3.22 -32.49 -24.67
C ASN A 15 -3.20 -31.00 -24.95
N VAL A 16 -4.26 -30.51 -25.57
CA VAL A 16 -4.57 -29.10 -25.67
C VAL A 16 -4.97 -28.68 -24.26
N SER A 17 -3.97 -28.38 -23.45
CA SER A 17 -4.16 -27.53 -22.29
C SER A 17 -4.84 -26.28 -22.81
N SER A 18 -6.13 -26.19 -22.64
CA SER A 18 -6.89 -24.96 -22.84
C SER A 18 -6.40 -23.96 -21.80
N VAL A 19 -5.33 -23.24 -22.14
CA VAL A 19 -4.91 -22.05 -21.43
C VAL A 19 -5.95 -20.98 -21.75
N THR A 20 -7.11 -21.08 -21.13
CA THR A 20 -8.08 -19.99 -21.00
C THR A 20 -7.64 -19.11 -19.82
N GLY A 21 -6.39 -18.67 -19.84
CA GLY A 21 -5.89 -17.70 -18.87
C GLY A 21 -6.49 -16.36 -19.22
N LYS A 22 -7.29 -15.79 -18.30
CA LYS A 22 -7.66 -14.38 -18.37
C LYS A 22 -6.37 -13.55 -18.44
N GLU A 23 -6.43 -12.38 -19.12
CA GLU A 23 -5.36 -11.41 -19.00
C GLU A 23 -5.11 -11.07 -17.53
N LYS A 24 -3.85 -10.84 -17.17
CA LYS A 24 -3.50 -10.45 -15.82
C LYS A 24 -3.63 -8.94 -15.62
N PHE A 25 -3.98 -8.54 -14.43
CA PHE A 25 -3.82 -7.19 -13.91
C PHE A 25 -2.72 -7.24 -12.85
N VAL A 26 -1.54 -6.72 -13.21
CA VAL A 26 -0.33 -6.82 -12.39
C VAL A 26 -0.20 -5.56 -11.54
N VAL A 27 -0.30 -5.71 -10.23
CA VAL A 27 -0.27 -4.62 -9.26
C VAL A 27 0.99 -4.67 -8.41
N GLY A 28 1.72 -3.54 -8.37
CA GLY A 28 2.86 -3.37 -7.47
C GLY A 28 2.44 -2.81 -6.12
N MET A 29 2.98 -3.38 -5.05
CA MET A 29 2.86 -2.88 -3.69
C MET A 29 4.05 -3.32 -2.84
N GLU A 30 4.27 -2.61 -1.71
CA GLU A 30 5.44 -2.84 -0.84
C GLU A 30 5.30 -4.14 -0.02
N CYS A 31 4.07 -4.52 0.32
CA CYS A 31 3.73 -5.58 1.27
C CYS A 31 4.45 -5.43 2.63
N ASN A 32 4.61 -4.20 3.08
CA ASN A 32 5.27 -3.84 4.34
C ASN A 32 4.68 -2.56 4.97
N TYR A 33 3.42 -2.27 4.68
CA TYR A 33 2.71 -1.05 5.04
C TYR A 33 1.30 -1.39 5.58
N ALA A 34 1.24 -2.11 6.70
CA ALA A 34 -0.03 -2.46 7.34
C ALA A 34 -0.77 -1.21 7.87
N PRO A 35 -2.11 -1.13 7.80
CA PRO A 35 -3.05 -2.13 7.31
C PRO A 35 -3.34 -2.05 5.80
N PHE A 36 -2.63 -1.19 5.05
CA PHE A 36 -2.81 -1.08 3.61
C PHE A 36 -2.34 -2.34 2.88
N ASN A 37 -1.12 -2.77 3.14
CA ASN A 37 -0.57 -3.99 2.58
C ASN A 37 0.53 -4.58 3.48
N TRP A 38 0.53 -5.88 3.68
CA TRP A 38 1.57 -6.59 4.44
C TRP A 38 1.84 -7.98 3.89
N GLN A 39 3.03 -8.49 4.14
CA GLN A 39 3.38 -9.87 3.80
C GLN A 39 2.91 -10.84 4.89
N SER A 40 2.36 -11.97 4.45
CA SER A 40 2.02 -13.12 5.30
C SER A 40 2.65 -14.38 4.72
N ASN A 41 3.01 -15.31 5.60
CA ASN A 41 3.43 -16.66 5.23
C ASN A 41 2.22 -17.60 5.06
N GLU A 42 1.05 -17.18 5.55
CA GLU A 42 -0.19 -17.94 5.50
C GLU A 42 -1.13 -17.35 4.44
N GLN A 43 -1.78 -18.25 3.71
CA GLN A 43 -2.85 -17.87 2.79
C GLN A 43 -4.13 -17.58 3.59
N THR A 44 -4.79 -16.48 3.25
CA THR A 44 -6.12 -16.13 3.74
C THR A 44 -7.11 -16.05 2.57
N ASP A 45 -8.40 -15.87 2.85
CA ASP A 45 -9.43 -15.71 1.81
C ASP A 45 -9.22 -14.43 0.98
N THR A 46 -8.49 -13.46 1.53
CA THR A 46 -8.25 -12.14 0.93
C THR A 46 -6.87 -11.99 0.31
N SER A 47 -5.89 -12.75 0.76
CA SER A 47 -4.51 -12.62 0.33
C SER A 47 -4.27 -13.06 -1.12
N VAL A 48 -3.19 -12.55 -1.72
CA VAL A 48 -2.71 -12.91 -3.06
C VAL A 48 -1.26 -13.35 -2.96
N ALA A 49 -0.93 -14.46 -3.64
CA ALA A 49 0.45 -14.94 -3.71
C ALA A 49 1.35 -13.92 -4.42
N ILE A 50 2.56 -13.71 -3.87
CA ILE A 50 3.54 -12.74 -4.39
C ILE A 50 4.77 -13.38 -5.05
N GLY A 51 4.68 -14.67 -5.32
CA GLY A 51 5.81 -15.49 -5.79
C GLY A 51 6.72 -15.94 -4.66
N GLY A 52 7.53 -16.97 -4.89
CA GLY A 52 8.35 -17.56 -3.84
C GLY A 52 7.50 -18.19 -2.73
N ALA A 53 7.84 -17.92 -1.48
CA ALA A 53 7.06 -18.33 -0.31
C ALA A 53 6.41 -17.10 0.31
N GLY A 54 5.13 -16.87 0.08
CA GLY A 54 4.39 -15.82 0.76
C GLY A 54 3.24 -15.22 -0.02
N TYR A 55 2.50 -14.42 0.71
CA TYR A 55 1.29 -13.74 0.26
C TYR A 55 1.35 -12.27 0.66
N CYS A 56 0.67 -11.42 -0.08
CA CYS A 56 0.35 -10.07 0.32
C CYS A 56 -1.13 -9.98 0.69
N ASP A 57 -1.44 -9.29 1.76
CA ASP A 57 -2.82 -9.06 2.24
C ASP A 57 -2.97 -7.61 2.68
N GLY A 58 -4.20 -7.17 2.91
CA GLY A 58 -4.52 -5.83 3.39
C GLY A 58 -5.50 -5.06 2.53
N TYR A 59 -5.75 -3.81 2.92
CA TYR A 59 -6.73 -2.96 2.26
C TYR A 59 -6.44 -2.76 0.76
N ASP A 60 -5.18 -2.52 0.40
CA ASP A 60 -4.77 -2.36 -1.00
C ASP A 60 -4.98 -3.64 -1.80
N VAL A 61 -4.84 -4.81 -1.18
CA VAL A 61 -5.11 -6.11 -1.82
C VAL A 61 -6.60 -6.28 -2.08
N HIS A 62 -7.48 -5.87 -1.14
CA HIS A 62 -8.93 -5.85 -1.39
C HIS A 62 -9.28 -4.98 -2.59
N VAL A 63 -8.71 -3.76 -2.65
CA VAL A 63 -8.92 -2.84 -3.78
C VAL A 63 -8.40 -3.43 -5.09
N ALA A 64 -7.19 -4.02 -5.08
CA ALA A 64 -6.57 -4.61 -6.26
C ALA A 64 -7.41 -5.78 -6.82
N ARG A 65 -7.88 -6.67 -5.95
CA ARG A 65 -8.78 -7.78 -6.33
C ARG A 65 -10.09 -7.29 -6.93
N TYR A 66 -10.71 -6.31 -6.28
CA TYR A 66 -11.95 -5.71 -6.78
C TYR A 66 -11.75 -5.09 -8.17
N VAL A 67 -10.67 -4.30 -8.36
CA VAL A 67 -10.38 -3.70 -9.67
C VAL A 67 -10.15 -4.78 -10.72
N ALA A 68 -9.34 -5.82 -10.43
CA ALA A 68 -9.11 -6.93 -11.35
C ALA A 68 -10.43 -7.64 -11.74
N GLU A 69 -11.33 -7.86 -10.79
CA GLU A 69 -12.65 -8.43 -11.04
C GLU A 69 -13.49 -7.54 -11.97
N GLN A 70 -13.52 -6.23 -11.74
CA GLN A 70 -14.22 -5.27 -12.62
C GLN A 70 -13.65 -5.23 -14.03
N LEU A 71 -12.36 -5.53 -14.21
CA LEU A 71 -11.66 -5.62 -15.48
C LEU A 71 -11.82 -7.00 -16.16
N ASP A 72 -12.45 -7.97 -15.51
CA ASP A 72 -12.44 -9.39 -15.91
C ASP A 72 -11.04 -9.96 -16.13
N ARG A 73 -10.09 -9.56 -15.26
CA ARG A 73 -8.69 -10.00 -15.29
C ARG A 73 -8.32 -10.81 -14.05
N GLU A 74 -7.27 -11.62 -14.18
CA GLU A 74 -6.66 -12.30 -13.04
C GLU A 74 -5.73 -11.34 -12.30
N ILE A 75 -5.85 -11.27 -10.97
CA ILE A 75 -4.95 -10.45 -10.16
C ILE A 75 -3.57 -11.11 -10.02
N GLU A 76 -2.53 -10.33 -10.24
CA GLU A 76 -1.17 -10.66 -9.86
C GLU A 76 -0.61 -9.53 -9.01
N VAL A 77 -0.02 -9.86 -7.85
CA VAL A 77 0.64 -8.89 -6.99
C VAL A 77 2.14 -9.10 -7.04
N LYS A 78 2.88 -8.04 -7.33
CA LYS A 78 4.34 -8.01 -7.23
C LYS A 78 4.77 -7.20 -6.01
N LYS A 79 5.56 -7.84 -5.15
CA LYS A 79 6.22 -7.14 -4.06
C LYS A 79 7.39 -6.33 -4.59
N VAL A 80 7.31 -5.02 -4.46
CA VAL A 80 8.31 -4.06 -4.95
C VAL A 80 8.61 -3.05 -3.84
N SER A 81 9.88 -2.69 -3.64
CA SER A 81 10.23 -1.64 -2.70
C SER A 81 9.55 -0.33 -3.07
N TRP A 82 9.29 0.53 -2.09
CA TRP A 82 8.62 1.81 -2.32
C TRP A 82 9.26 2.62 -3.46
N GLU A 83 10.59 2.76 -3.44
CA GLU A 83 11.33 3.50 -4.47
C GLU A 83 11.36 2.79 -5.83
N GLY A 84 11.09 1.48 -5.86
CA GLY A 84 11.03 0.67 -7.07
C GLY A 84 9.68 0.71 -7.79
N LEU A 85 8.60 1.18 -7.14
CA LEU A 85 7.25 1.13 -7.70
C LEU A 85 7.11 1.93 -9.00
N GLN A 86 7.56 3.19 -9.03
CA GLN A 86 7.50 4.01 -10.24
C GLN A 86 8.38 3.48 -11.38
N PRO A 87 9.63 3.06 -11.17
CA PRO A 87 10.42 2.36 -12.18
C PRO A 87 9.73 1.11 -12.75
N ALA A 88 9.16 0.26 -11.90
CA ALA A 88 8.45 -0.95 -12.34
C ALA A 88 7.22 -0.60 -13.20
N LEU A 89 6.49 0.46 -12.84
CA LEU A 89 5.36 0.96 -13.60
C LEU A 89 5.80 1.50 -14.98
N ASN A 90 6.88 2.27 -15.01
CA ASN A 90 7.41 2.86 -16.24
C ASN A 90 7.97 1.82 -17.21
N SER A 91 8.60 0.74 -16.71
CA SER A 91 9.10 -0.38 -17.52
C SER A 91 7.99 -1.28 -18.05
N GLY A 92 6.76 -1.20 -17.50
CA GLY A 92 5.67 -2.10 -17.82
C GLY A 92 5.73 -3.44 -17.08
N GLU A 93 6.57 -3.56 -16.07
CA GLU A 93 6.64 -4.73 -15.21
C GLU A 93 5.35 -4.89 -14.37
N ILE A 94 4.71 -3.77 -14.02
CA ILE A 94 3.41 -3.70 -13.38
C ILE A 94 2.48 -2.77 -14.18
N ASP A 95 1.17 -3.01 -14.11
CA ASP A 95 0.14 -2.20 -14.77
C ASP A 95 -0.30 -1.03 -13.91
N ALA A 96 -0.28 -1.21 -12.59
CA ALA A 96 -0.72 -0.23 -11.62
C ALA A 96 0.05 -0.33 -10.30
N VAL A 97 0.10 0.79 -9.57
CA VAL A 97 0.52 0.84 -8.17
C VAL A 97 -0.71 1.05 -7.30
N ILE A 98 -0.96 0.12 -6.38
CA ILE A 98 -2.00 0.23 -5.34
C ILE A 98 -1.29 -0.04 -4.02
N ALA A 99 -0.77 1.02 -3.40
CA ALA A 99 0.20 0.91 -2.32
C ALA A 99 0.09 2.04 -1.29
N GLY A 100 -1.13 2.52 -1.01
CA GLY A 100 -1.31 3.66 -0.10
C GLY A 100 -0.62 4.93 -0.61
N MET A 101 -0.59 5.15 -1.93
CA MET A 101 0.18 6.23 -2.53
C MET A 101 -0.65 7.49 -2.74
N THR A 102 -0.18 8.61 -2.19
CA THR A 102 -0.78 9.94 -2.42
C THR A 102 -0.35 10.51 -3.77
N ALA A 103 -1.29 11.07 -4.50
CA ALA A 103 -1.09 11.70 -5.81
C ALA A 103 -0.63 13.16 -5.67
N ASP A 104 0.57 13.37 -5.14
CA ASP A 104 1.17 14.71 -5.07
C ASP A 104 1.73 15.20 -6.42
N ASP A 105 2.05 16.49 -6.52
CA ASP A 105 2.52 17.11 -7.76
C ASP A 105 3.81 16.48 -8.29
N LYS A 106 4.72 16.09 -7.40
CA LYS A 106 5.99 15.44 -7.78
C LYS A 106 5.72 14.08 -8.44
N ARG A 107 4.82 13.29 -7.87
CA ARG A 107 4.45 11.97 -8.40
C ARG A 107 3.61 12.10 -9.66
N ARG A 108 2.72 13.10 -9.75
CA ARG A 108 1.94 13.41 -10.97
C ARG A 108 2.81 13.78 -12.16
N ALA A 109 4.02 14.29 -11.95
CA ALA A 109 4.96 14.54 -13.03
C ALA A 109 5.41 13.23 -13.73
N GLY A 110 5.45 12.11 -13.01
CA GLY A 110 5.94 10.82 -13.50
C GLY A 110 4.90 9.70 -13.63
N MET A 111 3.68 9.91 -13.15
CA MET A 111 2.59 8.92 -13.16
C MET A 111 1.25 9.62 -13.36
N ASP A 112 0.27 8.89 -13.90
CA ASP A 112 -1.14 9.31 -13.91
C ASP A 112 -1.88 8.64 -12.75
N PHE A 113 -2.86 9.33 -12.16
CA PHE A 113 -3.55 8.86 -10.98
C PHE A 113 -5.06 8.86 -11.14
N THR A 114 -5.73 7.87 -10.58
CA THR A 114 -7.18 7.88 -10.41
C THR A 114 -7.61 8.88 -9.35
N THR A 115 -8.91 9.06 -9.20
CA THR A 115 -9.48 9.64 -7.98
C THR A 115 -9.13 8.77 -6.76
N PRO A 116 -9.15 9.35 -5.54
CA PRO A 116 -8.78 8.61 -4.34
C PRO A 116 -9.67 7.40 -4.05
N TYR A 117 -9.06 6.30 -3.60
CA TYR A 117 -9.77 5.13 -3.09
C TYR A 117 -9.79 5.08 -1.56
N TYR A 118 -9.07 5.95 -0.88
CA TYR A 118 -9.12 6.16 0.56
C TYR A 118 -8.66 7.56 0.93
N GLU A 119 -9.20 8.11 2.02
CA GLU A 119 -8.78 9.38 2.62
C GLU A 119 -8.63 9.20 4.12
N SER A 120 -7.62 9.85 4.70
CA SER A 120 -7.29 9.74 6.10
C SER A 120 -6.84 11.09 6.67
N GLU A 121 -6.40 11.11 7.93
CA GLU A 121 -5.72 12.24 8.56
C GLU A 121 -4.29 11.87 8.94
N MET A 122 -3.43 12.87 9.04
CA MET A 122 -2.06 12.69 9.50
C MET A 122 -1.97 12.87 11.00
N VAL A 123 -1.31 11.93 11.65
CA VAL A 123 -1.12 11.86 13.10
C VAL A 123 0.34 11.60 13.43
N MET A 124 0.68 11.52 14.71
CA MET A 124 2.01 11.14 15.20
C MET A 124 1.91 9.90 16.09
N ILE A 125 2.71 8.87 15.80
CA ILE A 125 2.87 7.72 16.70
C ILE A 125 3.97 8.07 17.70
N VAL A 126 3.69 7.91 18.99
CA VAL A 126 4.63 8.21 20.07
C VAL A 126 4.61 7.13 21.14
N ARG A 127 5.63 7.11 22.01
CA ARG A 127 5.65 6.20 23.16
C ARG A 127 4.60 6.62 24.21
N LYS A 128 3.84 5.66 24.70
CA LYS A 128 2.86 5.85 25.76
C LYS A 128 3.50 6.25 27.10
N SER A 129 4.75 5.87 27.29
CA SER A 129 5.54 6.19 28.49
C SER A 129 5.94 7.66 28.57
N ASP A 130 6.08 8.36 27.45
CA ASP A 130 6.31 9.81 27.43
C ASP A 130 4.98 10.55 27.62
N LYS A 131 4.57 10.68 28.90
CA LYS A 131 3.27 11.26 29.30
C LYS A 131 3.05 12.70 28.83
N LYS A 132 4.11 13.45 28.60
CA LYS A 132 4.03 14.82 28.09
C LYS A 132 3.76 14.81 26.59
N VAL A 133 4.56 14.10 25.82
CA VAL A 133 4.44 14.01 24.37
C VAL A 133 3.13 13.37 23.96
N ALA A 134 2.68 12.35 24.68
CA ALA A 134 1.40 11.66 24.43
C ALA A 134 0.16 12.57 24.59
N LYS A 135 0.31 13.75 25.17
CA LYS A 135 -0.76 14.75 25.36
C LYS A 135 -0.67 15.92 24.38
N TYR A 136 0.29 15.93 23.48
CA TYR A 136 0.41 16.96 22.46
C TYR A 136 -0.81 16.99 21.54
N ASN A 137 -1.13 18.15 20.98
CA ASN A 137 -2.25 18.33 20.07
C ASN A 137 -2.00 19.45 19.03
N ASP A 138 -0.76 19.91 18.95
CA ASP A 138 -0.24 20.88 17.99
C ASP A 138 1.14 20.39 17.54
N ILE A 139 1.38 20.35 16.24
CA ILE A 139 2.68 19.88 15.71
C ILE A 139 3.84 20.71 16.26
N GLN A 140 3.65 22.01 16.55
CA GLN A 140 4.72 22.87 17.05
C GLN A 140 5.19 22.49 18.47
N GLN A 141 4.42 21.70 19.20
CA GLN A 141 4.85 21.17 20.52
C GLN A 141 6.00 20.15 20.39
N PHE A 142 6.21 19.59 19.16
CA PHE A 142 7.34 18.71 18.88
C PHE A 142 8.66 19.47 18.60
N LYS A 143 8.70 20.78 18.78
CA LYS A 143 9.94 21.56 18.74
C LYS A 143 11.00 20.94 19.65
N GLY A 144 12.21 20.70 19.11
CA GLY A 144 13.33 20.07 19.82
C GLY A 144 13.22 18.56 19.99
N LYS A 145 12.11 17.94 19.60
CA LYS A 145 11.94 16.48 19.56
C LYS A 145 12.54 15.91 18.27
N THR A 146 12.92 14.64 18.33
CA THR A 146 13.42 13.89 17.16
C THR A 146 12.26 13.18 16.49
N VAL A 147 11.94 13.54 15.25
CA VAL A 147 10.81 12.99 14.49
C VAL A 147 11.32 12.33 13.22
N ILE A 148 10.75 11.19 12.87
CA ILE A 148 11.10 10.40 11.70
C ILE A 148 9.88 10.15 10.81
N GLY A 149 10.11 10.07 9.50
CA GLY A 149 9.14 9.67 8.48
C GLY A 149 9.66 8.56 7.59
N GLN A 150 8.79 7.99 6.77
CA GLN A 150 9.20 6.99 5.79
C GLN A 150 9.96 7.66 4.65
N LYS A 151 11.12 7.07 4.28
CA LYS A 151 11.98 7.56 3.20
C LYS A 151 11.23 7.72 1.88
N SER A 152 11.51 8.81 1.17
CA SER A 152 10.92 9.14 -0.14
C SER A 152 9.40 9.31 -0.13
N THR A 153 8.83 9.74 1.00
CA THR A 153 7.39 10.02 1.16
C THR A 153 7.13 11.43 1.65
N ASN A 154 5.88 11.87 1.51
CA ASN A 154 5.41 13.13 2.07
C ASN A 154 5.42 13.11 3.61
N TYR A 155 5.32 11.93 4.23
CA TYR A 155 5.38 11.76 5.69
C TYR A 155 6.75 12.12 6.27
N ASP A 156 7.80 12.06 5.46
CA ASP A 156 9.12 12.56 5.83
C ASP A 156 9.23 14.07 5.62
N THR A 157 8.87 14.56 4.45
CA THR A 157 9.05 15.99 4.10
C THR A 157 8.23 16.95 4.95
N VAL A 158 7.04 16.55 5.41
CA VAL A 158 6.19 17.41 6.26
C VAL A 158 6.76 17.67 7.64
N ILE A 159 7.74 16.87 8.10
CA ILE A 159 8.38 17.05 9.41
C ILE A 159 8.97 18.45 9.54
N ASP A 160 9.45 19.04 8.44
CA ASP A 160 10.01 20.38 8.41
C ASP A 160 8.99 21.51 8.67
N GLN A 161 7.70 21.20 8.68
CA GLN A 161 6.66 22.13 9.15
C GLN A 161 6.74 22.38 10.66
N ILE A 162 7.43 21.53 11.41
CA ILE A 162 7.66 21.69 12.85
C ILE A 162 8.90 22.55 13.05
N LYS A 163 8.73 23.77 13.52
CA LYS A 163 9.85 24.71 13.74
C LYS A 163 10.82 24.18 14.79
N GLY A 164 12.09 24.02 14.43
CA GLY A 164 13.13 23.57 15.36
C GLY A 164 13.02 22.10 15.76
N VAL A 165 12.36 21.27 14.98
CA VAL A 165 12.39 19.81 15.12
C VAL A 165 13.80 19.28 14.84
N LYS A 166 14.12 18.14 15.42
CA LYS A 166 15.25 17.32 14.98
C LYS A 166 14.73 16.30 14.00
N HIS A 167 14.91 16.57 12.71
CA HIS A 167 14.48 15.66 11.64
C HIS A 167 15.46 14.50 11.55
N ALA A 168 15.03 13.30 11.95
CA ALA A 168 15.86 12.10 11.91
C ALA A 168 16.05 11.61 10.47
N THR A 169 17.15 10.91 10.22
CA THR A 169 17.36 10.22 8.93
C THR A 169 16.22 9.24 8.69
N PRO A 170 15.49 9.36 7.57
CA PRO A 170 14.33 8.53 7.30
C PRO A 170 14.72 7.05 7.13
N LYS A 171 13.80 6.15 7.50
CA LYS A 171 13.93 4.71 7.29
C LYS A 171 13.00 4.25 6.17
N ALA A 172 13.32 3.09 5.57
CA ALA A 172 12.58 2.59 4.42
C ALA A 172 11.17 2.13 4.80
N THR A 173 10.97 1.56 6.00
CA THR A 173 9.74 0.88 6.39
C THR A 173 9.22 1.30 7.77
N TYR A 174 7.91 1.15 7.99
CA TYR A 174 7.30 1.43 9.29
C TYR A 174 7.80 0.50 10.41
N PRO A 175 7.98 -0.82 10.21
CA PRO A 175 8.58 -1.68 11.23
C PRO A 175 9.93 -1.17 11.74
N GLU A 176 10.81 -0.70 10.85
CA GLU A 176 12.12 -0.13 11.25
C GLU A 176 11.97 1.14 12.09
N MET A 177 11.01 2.02 11.75
CA MET A 177 10.74 3.24 12.49
C MET A 177 10.13 2.93 13.87
N ILE A 178 9.24 1.93 13.96
CA ILE A 178 8.66 1.48 15.23
C ILE A 178 9.76 0.99 16.17
N VAL A 179 10.71 0.20 15.69
CA VAL A 179 11.86 -0.25 16.48
C VAL A 179 12.69 0.96 16.98
N ALA A 180 12.94 1.95 16.12
CA ALA A 180 13.67 3.16 16.50
C ALA A 180 12.92 3.98 17.59
N LEU A 181 11.58 4.07 17.49
CA LEU A 181 10.75 4.73 18.49
C LEU A 181 10.78 3.99 19.84
N GLN A 182 10.69 2.66 19.83
CA GLN A 182 10.73 1.82 21.02
C GLN A 182 12.10 1.89 21.71
N LYS A 183 13.19 1.95 20.93
CA LYS A 183 14.56 2.12 21.42
C LYS A 183 14.88 3.54 21.89
N LYS A 184 13.94 4.49 21.78
CA LYS A 184 14.11 5.91 22.12
C LYS A 184 15.15 6.65 21.24
N GLU A 185 15.43 6.15 20.06
CA GLU A 185 16.24 6.82 19.05
C GLU A 185 15.51 8.03 18.47
N VAL A 186 14.17 7.95 18.39
CA VAL A 186 13.26 9.02 17.98
C VAL A 186 12.12 9.20 18.97
N ASP A 187 11.44 10.35 18.93
CA ASP A 187 10.33 10.70 19.82
C ASP A 187 8.95 10.55 19.16
N GLY A 188 8.89 10.57 17.84
CA GLY A 188 7.66 10.44 17.09
C GLY A 188 7.87 9.97 15.67
N ILE A 189 6.85 9.26 15.13
CA ILE A 189 6.78 8.82 13.76
C ILE A 189 5.55 9.48 13.12
N THR A 190 5.74 10.18 12.00
CA THR A 190 4.64 10.69 11.19
C THR A 190 3.93 9.54 10.47
N ALA A 191 2.61 9.51 10.54
CA ALA A 191 1.81 8.46 9.92
C ALA A 191 0.40 8.94 9.58
N GLU A 192 -0.22 8.29 8.62
CA GLU A 192 -1.67 8.39 8.46
C GLU A 192 -2.40 7.54 9.50
N LEU A 193 -3.62 7.93 9.84
CA LEU A 193 -4.36 7.35 10.96
C LEU A 193 -4.51 5.82 10.87
N PRO A 194 -4.86 5.18 9.76
CA PRO A 194 -4.99 3.72 9.70
C PRO A 194 -3.68 2.99 10.05
N VAL A 195 -2.54 3.50 9.59
CA VAL A 195 -1.22 2.95 9.89
C VAL A 195 -0.89 3.12 11.38
N ALA A 196 -1.16 4.31 11.93
CA ALA A 196 -0.96 4.58 13.35
C ALA A 196 -1.84 3.69 14.24
N GLU A 197 -3.11 3.52 13.89
CA GLU A 197 -4.04 2.63 14.61
C GLU A 197 -3.55 1.18 14.58
N GLY A 198 -3.05 0.73 13.43
CA GLY A 198 -2.45 -0.59 13.29
C GLY A 198 -1.21 -0.77 14.16
N ALA A 199 -0.29 0.18 14.10
CA ALA A 199 0.93 0.17 14.89
C ALA A 199 0.63 0.11 16.40
N VAL A 200 -0.33 0.90 16.87
CA VAL A 200 -0.73 0.94 18.29
C VAL A 200 -1.49 -0.33 18.71
N ALA A 201 -2.30 -0.90 17.83
CA ALA A 201 -2.96 -2.17 18.10
C ALA A 201 -1.95 -3.32 18.29
N ALA A 202 -0.90 -3.33 17.49
CA ALA A 202 0.19 -4.30 17.55
C ALA A 202 1.19 -4.02 18.69
N ASN A 203 1.42 -2.76 19.06
CA ASN A 203 2.42 -2.33 20.04
C ASN A 203 1.77 -1.57 21.20
N LYS A 204 1.53 -2.24 22.31
CA LYS A 204 0.78 -1.68 23.46
C LYS A 204 1.52 -0.56 24.21
N ASP A 205 2.79 -0.39 24.00
CA ASP A 205 3.66 0.67 24.52
C ASP A 205 3.58 1.97 23.72
N LEU A 206 2.89 1.95 22.56
CA LEU A 206 2.70 3.10 21.69
C LEU A 206 1.31 3.72 21.84
N THR A 207 1.17 4.98 21.42
CA THR A 207 -0.10 5.71 21.37
C THR A 207 -0.10 6.70 20.21
N ILE A 208 -1.28 7.22 19.88
CA ILE A 208 -1.48 8.19 18.79
C ILE A 208 -1.68 9.58 19.38
N VAL A 209 -1.00 10.55 18.80
CA VAL A 209 -1.26 11.97 19.00
C VAL A 209 -2.06 12.49 17.83
N HIS A 210 -3.31 12.92 18.12
CA HIS A 210 -4.17 13.63 17.20
C HIS A 210 -3.96 15.13 17.33
N PHE A 211 -4.03 15.84 16.22
CA PHE A 211 -3.87 17.28 16.22
C PHE A 211 -5.22 18.00 16.20
N LYS A 212 -5.32 19.13 16.90
CA LYS A 212 -6.49 20.00 16.82
C LYS A 212 -6.64 20.56 15.41
N LYS A 213 -7.85 20.92 15.03
CA LYS A 213 -8.13 21.57 13.74
C LYS A 213 -7.23 22.79 13.53
N GLY A 214 -6.52 22.82 12.42
CA GLY A 214 -5.57 23.88 12.06
C GLY A 214 -4.24 23.85 12.83
N LYS A 215 -3.97 22.77 13.61
CA LYS A 215 -2.74 22.57 14.38
C LYS A 215 -1.97 21.32 13.95
N GLY A 216 -2.47 20.59 12.96
CA GLY A 216 -1.81 19.44 12.32
C GLY A 216 -0.90 19.86 11.18
N PHE A 217 -0.44 18.86 10.46
CA PHE A 217 0.32 19.05 9.22
C PHE A 217 -0.58 19.51 8.08
N ASP A 218 -0.06 20.38 7.23
CA ASP A 218 -0.67 20.74 5.96
C ASP A 218 -0.19 19.73 4.89
N ILE A 219 -1.02 18.75 4.61
CA ILE A 219 -0.72 17.65 3.70
C ILE A 219 -2.00 16.98 3.20
N ASP A 220 -1.98 16.56 1.93
CA ASP A 220 -2.96 15.63 1.38
C ASP A 220 -2.61 14.20 1.81
N THR A 221 -3.56 13.51 2.45
CA THR A 221 -3.45 12.10 2.89
C THR A 221 -4.35 11.17 2.06
N SER A 222 -4.96 11.66 0.99
CA SER A 222 -5.71 10.81 0.08
C SER A 222 -4.75 9.88 -0.68
N VAL A 223 -5.18 8.65 -0.93
CA VAL A 223 -4.42 7.66 -1.69
C VAL A 223 -5.16 7.24 -2.94
N SER A 224 -4.42 7.11 -4.05
CA SER A 224 -4.94 6.87 -5.37
C SER A 224 -4.16 5.76 -6.09
N ILE A 225 -4.80 5.14 -7.07
CA ILE A 225 -4.12 4.16 -7.94
C ILE A 225 -3.26 4.93 -8.93
N ALA A 226 -1.96 4.59 -8.99
CA ALA A 226 -1.05 5.15 -10.00
C ALA A 226 -0.93 4.20 -11.20
N MET A 227 -0.92 4.79 -12.38
CA MET A 227 -0.69 4.11 -13.66
C MET A 227 0.38 4.85 -14.46
N LYS A 228 0.92 4.21 -15.50
CA LYS A 228 1.98 4.77 -16.32
C LYS A 228 1.62 6.14 -16.86
N LYS A 229 2.57 7.06 -16.79
CA LYS A 229 2.39 8.45 -17.28
C LYS A 229 2.00 8.47 -18.73
N GLY A 230 1.02 9.31 -19.06
CA GLY A 230 0.51 9.49 -20.42
C GLY A 230 -0.50 8.43 -20.85
N THR A 231 -1.05 7.63 -19.91
CA THR A 231 -2.04 6.59 -20.19
C THR A 231 -3.46 6.92 -19.72
N SER A 232 -3.71 8.14 -19.24
CA SER A 232 -5.02 8.55 -18.73
C SER A 232 -6.16 8.42 -19.73
N ASP A 233 -5.87 8.48 -21.03
CA ASP A 233 -6.84 8.29 -22.10
C ASP A 233 -7.01 6.83 -22.55
N SER A 234 -6.19 5.92 -22.06
CA SER A 234 -6.28 4.48 -22.39
C SER A 234 -7.56 3.84 -21.84
N GLN A 235 -8.03 2.79 -22.52
CA GLN A 235 -9.19 2.03 -22.04
C GLN A 235 -8.93 1.44 -20.66
N LEU A 236 -7.74 0.89 -20.42
CA LEU A 236 -7.37 0.32 -19.13
C LEU A 236 -7.48 1.36 -18.01
N PHE A 237 -6.94 2.57 -18.20
CA PHE A 237 -7.05 3.63 -17.19
C PHE A 237 -8.51 4.00 -16.91
N LYS A 238 -9.31 4.16 -17.95
CA LYS A 238 -10.75 4.50 -17.83
C LYS A 238 -11.53 3.43 -17.08
N ASP A 239 -11.24 2.17 -17.34
CA ASP A 239 -11.89 1.05 -16.65
C ASP A 239 -11.47 0.95 -15.19
N VAL A 240 -10.18 1.18 -14.87
CA VAL A 240 -9.68 1.28 -13.49
C VAL A 240 -10.33 2.46 -12.76
N GLN A 241 -10.39 3.64 -13.40
CA GLN A 241 -11.06 4.82 -12.83
C GLN A 241 -12.53 4.53 -12.52
N LYS A 242 -13.24 3.90 -13.47
CA LYS A 242 -14.65 3.53 -13.29
C LYS A 242 -14.82 2.55 -12.12
N ALA A 243 -13.92 1.58 -11.95
CA ALA A 243 -13.94 0.68 -10.81
C ALA A 243 -13.78 1.44 -9.49
N VAL A 244 -12.86 2.41 -9.42
CA VAL A 244 -12.68 3.26 -8.23
C VAL A 244 -13.93 4.10 -7.94
N ASP A 245 -14.54 4.70 -8.97
CA ASP A 245 -15.75 5.53 -8.82
C ASP A 245 -16.96 4.71 -8.31
N ASN A 246 -17.04 3.44 -8.69
CA ASN A 246 -18.10 2.53 -8.26
C ASN A 246 -17.87 1.95 -6.85
N LEU A 247 -16.68 2.09 -6.30
CA LEU A 247 -16.35 1.58 -4.96
C LEU A 247 -16.93 2.49 -3.88
N SER A 248 -18.01 2.06 -3.24
CA SER A 248 -18.73 2.87 -2.26
C SER A 248 -17.88 3.20 -1.02
N LYS A 249 -18.12 4.35 -0.39
CA LYS A 249 -17.49 4.70 0.88
C LYS A 249 -17.72 3.64 1.95
N LYS A 250 -18.92 3.09 2.02
CA LYS A 250 -19.28 2.02 2.98
C LYS A 250 -18.36 0.81 2.82
N THR A 251 -18.18 0.34 1.59
CA THR A 251 -17.28 -0.79 1.28
C THR A 251 -15.83 -0.49 1.63
N ARG A 252 -15.35 0.72 1.31
CA ARG A 252 -14.00 1.18 1.67
C ARG A 252 -13.77 1.14 3.17
N ASP A 253 -14.73 1.65 3.95
CA ASP A 253 -14.64 1.68 5.42
C ASP A 253 -14.69 0.26 6.02
N GLU A 254 -15.51 -0.64 5.46
CA GLU A 254 -15.60 -2.04 5.88
C GLU A 254 -14.29 -2.78 5.62
N TRP A 255 -13.73 -2.68 4.42
CA TRP A 255 -12.45 -3.31 4.09
C TRP A 255 -11.28 -2.78 4.92
N MET A 256 -11.22 -1.48 5.18
CA MET A 256 -10.20 -0.93 6.07
C MET A 256 -10.35 -1.46 7.50
N LYS A 257 -11.59 -1.60 7.99
CA LYS A 257 -11.85 -2.19 9.30
C LYS A 257 -11.44 -3.67 9.37
N GLU A 258 -11.70 -4.42 8.32
CA GLU A 258 -11.28 -5.83 8.21
C GLU A 258 -9.75 -5.94 8.17
N ALA A 259 -9.09 -5.15 7.33
CA ALA A 259 -7.63 -5.11 7.23
C ALA A 259 -6.97 -4.78 8.57
N ARG A 260 -7.49 -3.79 9.33
CA ARG A 260 -6.99 -3.47 10.68
C ARG A 260 -7.13 -4.61 11.68
N LYS A 261 -8.15 -5.44 11.55
CA LYS A 261 -8.33 -6.62 12.41
C LYS A 261 -7.41 -7.78 12.04
N ALA A 262 -7.17 -7.94 10.72
CA ALA A 262 -6.42 -9.06 10.17
C ALA A 262 -4.90 -8.82 10.14
N GLN A 263 -4.43 -7.56 10.25
CA GLN A 263 -3.01 -7.24 10.19
C GLN A 263 -2.18 -7.99 11.22
N PRO A 264 -0.89 -8.28 10.93
CA PRO A 264 0.00 -8.94 11.87
C PRO A 264 0.06 -8.19 13.21
N LYS A 265 -0.05 -8.93 14.29
CA LYS A 265 0.22 -8.39 15.63
C LYS A 265 1.72 -8.47 15.89
N ALA A 266 2.27 -7.51 16.65
CA ALA A 266 3.63 -7.64 17.14
C ALA A 266 3.71 -8.89 18.04
N GLU A 267 4.69 -9.73 17.78
CA GLU A 267 5.05 -10.86 18.66
C GLU A 267 5.67 -10.36 19.98
#